data_15832a8c909c898bea8138c7a4bb8950
#
_entry.id   15832a8c909c898bea8138c7a4bb8950
#
_cell.length_a   1.000
_cell.length_b   1.000
_cell.length_c   1.000
_cell.angle_alpha   90.00
_cell.angle_beta   90.00
_cell.angle_gamma   90.00
#
_symmetry.space_group_name_H-M   'P 1'
#
loop_
_entity.id
_entity.type
_entity.pdbx_description
1 polymer ?
#
loop_
_entity_poly.entity_id
_entity_poly.type
_entity_poly.pdbx_seq_one_letter_code
_entity_poly.pdbx_strand_id
1 'polypeptide(L)'
;MLDFETALSRCPLVAILRGLTPQEAERVGAVLIEAGFTLIEVPLNSPDPFDSIAILSKSFGDHALIGAGTVMTGDEIAGVNSAGGRLIVTPHCDLALIGQTKAAGLHCVPGVATPTEAFAALGAGADALKAFPAEMISPAAIKAWLAVLPRGTRIFPVGGIDEQNMKRYVIAGATGFGLGSSLFKPGDPIAITQANARRLFKTTATWQLPA
;
A
#
# COMPACT_ATOMS: atom_id res chain seq x y z
N MET A 1 6.04 7.53 16.69
CA MET A 1 5.96 6.71 15.44
C MET A 1 4.63 6.99 14.75
N LEU A 2 4.63 7.14 13.42
CA LEU A 2 3.43 7.40 12.64
C LEU A 2 2.49 6.17 12.69
N ASP A 3 1.19 6.36 12.98
CA ASP A 3 0.17 5.33 12.89
C ASP A 3 -0.49 5.30 11.50
N PHE A 4 -1.24 4.22 11.22
CA PHE A 4 -1.85 3.99 9.90
C PHE A 4 -2.87 5.07 9.52
N GLU A 5 -3.68 5.53 10.49
CA GLU A 5 -4.69 6.56 10.28
C GLU A 5 -4.05 7.89 9.89
N THR A 6 -3.05 8.30 10.64
CA THR A 6 -2.29 9.52 10.39
C THR A 6 -1.55 9.43 9.06
N ALA A 7 -0.93 8.28 8.75
CA ALA A 7 -0.28 8.06 7.47
C ALA A 7 -1.26 8.21 6.31
N LEU A 8 -2.38 7.53 6.37
CA LEU A 8 -3.41 7.54 5.32
C LEU A 8 -4.04 8.94 5.13
N SER A 9 -4.30 9.65 6.23
CA SER A 9 -4.88 11.00 6.17
C SER A 9 -3.94 12.03 5.52
N ARG A 10 -2.62 11.86 5.66
CA ARG A 10 -1.61 12.73 5.03
C ARG A 10 -1.42 12.41 3.55
N CYS A 11 -1.36 11.13 3.21
CA CYS A 11 -1.18 10.67 1.83
C CYS A 11 -1.89 9.32 1.63
N PRO A 12 -3.02 9.27 0.91
CA PRO A 12 -3.75 8.03 0.65
C PRO A 12 -3.15 7.21 -0.51
N LEU A 13 -1.83 7.25 -0.66
CA LEU A 13 -1.08 6.54 -1.69
C LEU A 13 -0.06 5.61 -1.03
N VAL A 14 -0.08 4.34 -1.42
CA VAL A 14 0.92 3.34 -1.04
C VAL A 14 1.95 3.23 -2.17
N ALA A 15 3.20 3.58 -1.90
CA ALA A 15 4.31 3.38 -2.82
C ALA A 15 4.71 1.91 -2.86
N ILE A 16 4.61 1.25 -4.01
CA ILE A 16 4.98 -0.15 -4.22
C ILE A 16 6.32 -0.19 -4.94
N LEU A 17 7.38 -0.52 -4.21
CA LEU A 17 8.77 -0.46 -4.70
C LEU A 17 9.25 -1.84 -5.19
N ARG A 18 8.54 -2.43 -6.15
CA ARG A 18 8.91 -3.75 -6.70
C ARG A 18 10.24 -3.69 -7.43
N GLY A 19 11.17 -4.54 -6.99
CA GLY A 19 12.52 -4.64 -7.54
C GLY A 19 13.50 -3.60 -6.97
N LEU A 20 13.11 -2.88 -5.90
CA LEU A 20 14.03 -2.03 -5.15
C LEU A 20 15.18 -2.86 -4.58
N THR A 21 16.40 -2.33 -4.70
CA THR A 21 17.60 -2.91 -4.06
C THR A 21 17.96 -2.16 -2.78
N PRO A 22 18.66 -2.80 -1.82
CA PRO A 22 19.13 -2.12 -0.60
C PRO A 22 20.00 -0.88 -0.91
N GLN A 23 20.80 -0.93 -1.98
CA GLN A 23 21.67 0.17 -2.39
C GLN A 23 20.91 1.43 -2.84
N GLU A 24 19.68 1.25 -3.30
CA GLU A 24 18.81 2.33 -3.76
C GLU A 24 17.81 2.79 -2.70
N ALA A 25 17.58 1.97 -1.66
CA ALA A 25 16.49 2.12 -0.71
C ALA A 25 16.45 3.52 -0.05
N GLU A 26 17.58 3.98 0.49
CA GLU A 26 17.62 5.27 1.17
C GLU A 26 17.34 6.43 0.20
N ARG A 27 17.93 6.40 -0.99
CA ARG A 27 17.75 7.45 -2.01
C ARG A 27 16.32 7.50 -2.55
N VAL A 28 15.71 6.32 -2.81
CA VAL A 28 14.33 6.23 -3.26
C VAL A 28 13.38 6.64 -2.13
N GLY A 29 13.63 6.20 -0.89
CA GLY A 29 12.86 6.63 0.28
C GLY A 29 12.87 8.15 0.45
N ALA A 30 14.03 8.79 0.35
CA ALA A 30 14.15 10.24 0.52
C ALA A 30 13.27 11.03 -0.46
N VAL A 31 13.27 10.67 -1.76
CA VAL A 31 12.44 11.40 -2.75
C VAL A 31 10.94 11.14 -2.57
N LEU A 32 10.53 9.99 -2.03
CA LEU A 32 9.14 9.69 -1.71
C LEU A 32 8.67 10.51 -0.50
N ILE A 33 9.48 10.56 0.57
CA ILE A 33 9.19 11.38 1.77
C ILE A 33 9.12 12.86 1.41
N GLU A 34 10.09 13.37 0.62
CA GLU A 34 10.07 14.76 0.12
C GLU A 34 8.80 15.06 -0.69
N ALA A 35 8.31 14.11 -1.46
CA ALA A 35 7.06 14.24 -2.22
C ALA A 35 5.80 14.14 -1.36
N GLY A 36 5.89 13.70 -0.09
CA GLY A 36 4.76 13.59 0.84
C GLY A 36 4.21 12.18 1.02
N PHE A 37 4.83 11.12 0.49
CA PHE A 37 4.39 9.75 0.71
C PHE A 37 4.62 9.32 2.16
N THR A 38 3.60 8.68 2.73
CA THR A 38 3.59 8.21 4.13
C THR A 38 3.34 6.72 4.27
N LEU A 39 3.09 6.01 3.18
CA LEU A 39 2.89 4.57 3.11
C LEU A 39 3.81 4.00 2.03
N ILE A 40 4.75 3.12 2.42
CA ILE A 40 5.76 2.55 1.52
C ILE A 40 5.86 1.05 1.76
N GLU A 41 5.73 0.25 0.71
CA GLU A 41 5.95 -1.19 0.78
C GLU A 41 7.02 -1.65 -0.22
N VAL A 42 7.85 -2.59 0.21
CA VAL A 42 8.79 -3.31 -0.64
C VAL A 42 8.25 -4.72 -0.84
N PRO A 43 7.87 -5.11 -2.07
CA PRO A 43 7.44 -6.48 -2.34
C PRO A 43 8.55 -7.49 -2.04
N LEU A 44 8.22 -8.60 -1.34
CA LEU A 44 9.22 -9.59 -0.93
C LEU A 44 9.85 -10.38 -2.08
N ASN A 45 9.33 -10.25 -3.28
CA ASN A 45 9.97 -10.74 -4.51
C ASN A 45 10.93 -9.71 -5.16
N SER A 46 11.37 -8.70 -4.40
CA SER A 46 12.48 -7.81 -4.75
C SER A 46 13.81 -8.39 -4.28
N PRO A 47 14.97 -7.90 -4.77
CA PRO A 47 16.29 -8.29 -4.24
C PRO A 47 16.46 -7.86 -2.78
N ASP A 48 16.90 -8.78 -1.92
CA ASP A 48 17.20 -8.54 -0.49
C ASP A 48 16.18 -7.61 0.20
N PRO A 49 14.87 -7.98 0.18
CA PRO A 49 13.80 -7.06 0.52
C PRO A 49 13.80 -6.65 2.00
N PHE A 50 14.21 -7.56 2.90
CA PHE A 50 14.29 -7.26 4.34
C PHE A 50 15.36 -6.22 4.64
N ASP A 51 16.48 -6.23 3.92
CA ASP A 51 17.52 -5.21 4.07
C ASP A 51 17.02 -3.84 3.58
N SER A 52 16.31 -3.82 2.45
CA SER A 52 15.66 -2.59 1.95
C SER A 52 14.63 -2.05 2.96
N ILE A 53 13.81 -2.92 3.56
CA ILE A 53 12.83 -2.55 4.59
C ILE A 53 13.55 -2.00 5.83
N ALA A 54 14.62 -2.64 6.28
CA ALA A 54 15.39 -2.20 7.44
C ALA A 54 16.00 -0.80 7.23
N ILE A 55 16.60 -0.55 6.05
CA ILE A 55 17.13 0.76 5.69
C ILE A 55 16.03 1.81 5.69
N LEU A 56 14.90 1.56 5.00
CA LEU A 56 13.78 2.49 4.94
C LEU A 56 13.17 2.76 6.32
N SER A 57 12.98 1.72 7.14
CA SER A 57 12.43 1.85 8.49
C SER A 57 13.33 2.65 9.40
N LYS A 58 14.64 2.43 9.33
CA LYS A 58 15.64 3.17 10.11
C LYS A 58 15.70 4.64 9.72
N SER A 59 15.69 4.94 8.40
CA SER A 59 15.87 6.31 7.90
C SER A 59 14.56 7.12 7.94
N PHE A 60 13.40 6.48 7.77
CA PHE A 60 12.14 7.19 7.53
C PHE A 60 10.95 6.70 8.38
N GLY A 61 11.14 5.78 9.33
CA GLY A 61 10.04 5.21 10.12
C GLY A 61 9.28 6.21 11.00
N ASP A 62 9.82 7.39 11.24
CA ASP A 62 9.13 8.51 11.92
C ASP A 62 8.27 9.34 10.93
N HIS A 63 8.53 9.25 9.63
CA HIS A 63 7.85 10.00 8.58
C HIS A 63 6.86 9.17 7.76
N ALA A 64 7.10 7.87 7.64
CA ALA A 64 6.25 6.95 6.88
C ALA A 64 6.08 5.61 7.59
N LEU A 65 4.96 4.95 7.31
CA LEU A 65 4.72 3.55 7.66
C LEU A 65 5.37 2.70 6.58
N ILE A 66 6.46 2.03 6.94
CA ILE A 66 7.22 1.16 6.05
C ILE A 66 6.77 -0.28 6.24
N GLY A 67 6.77 -1.07 5.16
CA GLY A 67 6.45 -2.48 5.27
C GLY A 67 6.74 -3.27 4.01
N ALA A 68 6.08 -4.41 3.88
CA ALA A 68 6.26 -5.34 2.79
C ALA A 68 4.98 -5.58 1.99
N GLY A 69 5.15 -5.77 0.68
CA GLY A 69 4.13 -6.35 -0.19
C GLY A 69 4.46 -7.79 -0.58
N THR A 70 3.48 -8.46 -1.18
CA THR A 70 3.63 -9.85 -1.65
C THR A 70 4.02 -10.81 -0.52
N VAL A 71 3.53 -10.55 0.69
CA VAL A 71 3.72 -11.40 1.86
C VAL A 71 2.79 -12.60 1.74
N MET A 72 3.33 -13.83 1.92
CA MET A 72 2.63 -15.09 1.67
C MET A 72 2.70 -16.06 2.85
N THR A 73 3.55 -15.80 3.84
CA THR A 73 3.79 -16.73 4.96
C THR A 73 3.93 -16.00 6.30
N GLY A 74 3.72 -16.74 7.41
CA GLY A 74 3.95 -16.20 8.75
C GLY A 74 5.42 -15.88 9.04
N ASP A 75 6.35 -16.67 8.50
CA ASP A 75 7.78 -16.41 8.64
C ASP A 75 8.19 -15.10 7.96
N GLU A 76 7.56 -14.77 6.83
CA GLU A 76 7.75 -13.48 6.15
C GLU A 76 7.22 -12.33 7.00
N ILE A 77 6.07 -12.48 7.68
CA ILE A 77 5.56 -11.48 8.64
C ILE A 77 6.57 -11.24 9.74
N ALA A 78 7.14 -12.30 10.32
CA ALA A 78 8.17 -12.21 11.36
C ALA A 78 9.43 -11.51 10.85
N GLY A 79 9.86 -11.80 9.61
CA GLY A 79 10.99 -11.15 8.95
C GLY A 79 10.77 -9.66 8.75
N VAL A 80 9.59 -9.27 8.27
CA VAL A 80 9.20 -7.85 8.11
C VAL A 80 9.22 -7.11 9.44
N ASN A 81 8.64 -7.70 10.49
CA ASN A 81 8.63 -7.10 11.84
C ASN A 81 10.05 -6.94 12.37
N SER A 82 10.91 -7.95 12.20
CA SER A 82 12.33 -7.90 12.62
C SER A 82 13.13 -6.84 11.87
N ALA A 83 12.79 -6.56 10.61
CA ALA A 83 13.36 -5.47 9.81
C ALA A 83 12.80 -4.07 10.17
N GLY A 84 11.90 -3.98 11.15
CA GLY A 84 11.28 -2.72 11.57
C GLY A 84 10.08 -2.29 10.72
N GLY A 85 9.61 -3.15 9.80
CA GLY A 85 8.42 -2.93 9.02
C GLY A 85 7.15 -3.08 9.87
N ARG A 86 6.11 -2.29 9.57
CA ARG A 86 4.85 -2.26 10.32
C ARG A 86 3.60 -2.41 9.44
N LEU A 87 3.78 -2.54 8.13
CA LEU A 87 2.72 -2.71 7.15
C LEU A 87 2.90 -4.02 6.39
N ILE A 88 1.87 -4.84 6.36
CA ILE A 88 1.81 -6.09 5.60
C ILE A 88 0.76 -5.96 4.50
N VAL A 89 1.18 -6.13 3.25
CA VAL A 89 0.30 -6.13 2.09
C VAL A 89 0.40 -7.48 1.40
N THR A 90 -0.72 -8.18 1.24
CA THR A 90 -0.75 -9.48 0.57
C THR A 90 -1.42 -9.38 -0.81
N PRO A 91 -1.12 -10.27 -1.76
CA PRO A 91 -1.78 -10.28 -3.07
C PRO A 91 -3.14 -11.02 -3.04
N HIS A 92 -3.48 -11.67 -1.93
CA HIS A 92 -4.65 -12.54 -1.78
C HIS A 92 -5.25 -12.44 -0.38
N CYS A 93 -6.44 -13.01 -0.21
CA CYS A 93 -7.13 -13.06 1.07
C CYS A 93 -6.82 -14.38 1.78
N ASP A 94 -5.89 -14.36 2.73
CA ASP A 94 -5.61 -15.46 3.64
C ASP A 94 -5.90 -15.02 5.08
N LEU A 95 -6.93 -15.62 5.69
CA LEU A 95 -7.41 -15.24 7.02
C LEU A 95 -6.39 -15.57 8.11
N ALA A 96 -5.60 -16.62 7.93
CA ALA A 96 -4.55 -16.97 8.88
C ALA A 96 -3.43 -15.93 8.88
N LEU A 97 -3.00 -15.47 7.69
CA LEU A 97 -2.01 -14.40 7.56
C LEU A 97 -2.52 -13.07 8.13
N ILE A 98 -3.79 -12.73 7.89
CA ILE A 98 -4.39 -11.53 8.49
C ILE A 98 -4.35 -11.63 10.01
N GLY A 99 -4.80 -12.76 10.59
CA GLY A 99 -4.78 -12.97 12.03
C GLY A 99 -3.37 -12.91 12.63
N GLN A 100 -2.39 -13.53 12.00
CA GLN A 100 -0.98 -13.49 12.42
C GLN A 100 -0.41 -12.06 12.36
N THR A 101 -0.72 -11.32 11.30
CA THR A 101 -0.31 -9.91 11.16
C THR A 101 -0.86 -9.07 12.32
N LYS A 102 -2.16 -9.22 12.63
CA LYS A 102 -2.80 -8.47 13.72
C LYS A 102 -2.27 -8.89 15.09
N ALA A 103 -2.00 -10.19 15.29
CA ALA A 103 -1.39 -10.71 16.53
C ALA A 103 0.05 -10.17 16.74
N ALA A 104 0.78 -9.89 15.66
CA ALA A 104 2.08 -9.23 15.70
C ALA A 104 2.02 -7.71 15.91
N GLY A 105 0.82 -7.10 16.02
CA GLY A 105 0.62 -5.66 16.18
C GLY A 105 0.89 -4.86 14.90
N LEU A 106 0.90 -5.50 13.74
CA LEU A 106 1.16 -4.88 12.45
C LEU A 106 -0.15 -4.50 11.75
N HIS A 107 -0.05 -3.57 10.78
CA HIS A 107 -1.15 -3.22 9.90
C HIS A 107 -1.25 -4.17 8.73
N CYS A 108 -2.49 -4.54 8.35
CA CYS A 108 -2.78 -5.53 7.32
C CYS A 108 -3.67 -4.96 6.21
N VAL A 109 -3.19 -5.06 4.96
CA VAL A 109 -3.94 -4.67 3.75
C VAL A 109 -3.97 -5.85 2.77
N PRO A 110 -4.87 -6.82 2.98
CA PRO A 110 -4.97 -8.03 2.17
C PRO A 110 -5.59 -7.76 0.79
N GLY A 111 -5.15 -8.54 -0.20
CA GLY A 111 -5.72 -8.56 -1.53
C GLY A 111 -7.09 -9.25 -1.55
N VAL A 112 -8.07 -8.61 -2.19
CA VAL A 112 -9.42 -9.14 -2.38
C VAL A 112 -9.91 -8.84 -3.80
N ALA A 113 -10.69 -9.74 -4.37
CA ALA A 113 -11.29 -9.58 -5.70
C ALA A 113 -12.81 -9.79 -5.70
N THR A 114 -13.39 -10.17 -4.55
CA THR A 114 -14.83 -10.44 -4.38
C THR A 114 -15.36 -9.86 -3.07
N PRO A 115 -16.69 -9.59 -2.98
CA PRO A 115 -17.32 -9.22 -1.70
C PRO A 115 -17.13 -10.27 -0.62
N THR A 116 -17.14 -11.57 -0.95
CA THR A 116 -16.95 -12.65 0.03
C THR A 116 -15.58 -12.52 0.71
N GLU A 117 -14.51 -12.33 -0.07
CA GLU A 117 -13.16 -12.10 0.46
C GLU A 117 -13.09 -10.80 1.26
N ALA A 118 -13.75 -9.74 0.79
CA ALA A 118 -13.78 -8.47 1.50
C ALA A 118 -14.41 -8.59 2.89
N PHE A 119 -15.57 -9.23 3.02
CA PHE A 119 -16.20 -9.50 4.33
C PHE A 119 -15.31 -10.37 5.22
N ALA A 120 -14.73 -11.43 4.67
CA ALA A 120 -13.86 -12.34 5.41
C ALA A 120 -12.60 -11.63 5.93
N ALA A 121 -11.95 -10.83 5.09
CA ALA A 121 -10.76 -10.05 5.46
C ALA A 121 -11.06 -9.02 6.54
N LEU A 122 -12.16 -8.29 6.43
CA LEU A 122 -12.58 -7.32 7.47
C LEU A 122 -12.91 -8.03 8.78
N GLY A 123 -13.61 -9.17 8.73
CA GLY A 123 -13.90 -9.99 9.91
C GLY A 123 -12.65 -10.53 10.60
N ALA A 124 -11.56 -10.75 9.86
CA ALA A 124 -10.26 -11.16 10.40
C ALA A 124 -9.41 -9.98 10.93
N GLY A 125 -9.87 -8.72 10.77
CA GLY A 125 -9.22 -7.53 11.33
C GLY A 125 -8.35 -6.75 10.35
N ALA A 126 -8.57 -6.87 9.03
CA ALA A 126 -7.87 -6.06 8.03
C ALA A 126 -8.11 -4.55 8.26
N ASP A 127 -7.05 -3.74 8.19
CA ASP A 127 -7.10 -2.27 8.36
C ASP A 127 -7.63 -1.56 7.11
N ALA A 128 -7.38 -2.15 5.92
CA ALA A 128 -7.92 -1.74 4.62
C ALA A 128 -7.93 -2.95 3.68
N LEU A 129 -8.59 -2.83 2.53
CA LEU A 129 -8.68 -3.86 1.51
C LEU A 129 -7.93 -3.42 0.25
N LYS A 130 -7.03 -4.25 -0.26
CA LYS A 130 -6.40 -4.08 -1.56
C LYS A 130 -7.29 -4.72 -2.63
N ALA A 131 -8.03 -3.91 -3.40
CA ALA A 131 -8.77 -4.41 -4.56
C ALA A 131 -7.78 -4.74 -5.69
N PHE A 132 -7.50 -6.04 -5.91
CA PHE A 132 -6.42 -6.50 -6.80
C PHE A 132 -6.79 -7.76 -7.58
N PRO A 133 -6.46 -7.83 -8.87
CA PRO A 133 -5.92 -6.73 -9.69
C PRO A 133 -7.02 -5.74 -10.13
N ALA A 134 -6.75 -4.43 -10.01
CA ALA A 134 -7.76 -3.40 -10.33
C ALA A 134 -8.13 -3.35 -11.81
N GLU A 135 -7.28 -3.91 -12.69
CA GLU A 135 -7.61 -4.11 -14.11
C GLU A 135 -8.88 -4.97 -14.31
N MET A 136 -9.19 -5.85 -13.35
CA MET A 136 -10.39 -6.70 -13.37
C MET A 136 -11.54 -6.16 -12.51
N ILE A 137 -11.27 -5.17 -11.64
CA ILE A 137 -12.23 -4.65 -10.66
C ILE A 137 -12.59 -3.20 -11.04
N SER A 138 -13.70 -3.03 -11.75
CA SER A 138 -14.11 -1.70 -12.22
C SER A 138 -14.49 -0.75 -11.06
N PRO A 139 -14.47 0.58 -11.28
CA PRO A 139 -15.03 1.53 -10.32
C PRO A 139 -16.49 1.21 -9.94
N ALA A 140 -17.30 0.71 -10.88
CA ALA A 140 -18.66 0.29 -10.59
C ALA A 140 -18.73 -0.89 -9.61
N ALA A 141 -17.79 -1.84 -9.68
CA ALA A 141 -17.68 -2.93 -8.73
C ALA A 141 -17.33 -2.40 -7.32
N ILE A 142 -16.36 -1.48 -7.20
CA ILE A 142 -16.00 -0.85 -5.92
C ILE A 142 -17.23 -0.17 -5.30
N LYS A 143 -17.98 0.62 -6.09
CA LYS A 143 -19.21 1.28 -5.62
C LYS A 143 -20.25 0.25 -5.13
N ALA A 144 -20.43 -0.85 -5.85
CA ALA A 144 -21.36 -1.92 -5.48
C ALA A 144 -20.92 -2.62 -4.17
N TRP A 145 -19.62 -2.88 -3.99
CA TRP A 145 -19.10 -3.46 -2.75
C TRP A 145 -19.34 -2.54 -1.56
N LEU A 146 -19.02 -1.25 -1.69
CA LEU A 146 -19.22 -0.26 -0.62
C LEU A 146 -20.68 -0.07 -0.21
N ALA A 147 -21.64 -0.42 -1.09
CA ALA A 147 -23.06 -0.38 -0.75
C ALA A 147 -23.48 -1.47 0.26
N VAL A 148 -22.69 -2.55 0.40
CA VAL A 148 -22.99 -3.69 1.28
C VAL A 148 -21.93 -3.90 2.37
N LEU A 149 -20.72 -3.42 2.21
CA LEU A 149 -19.66 -3.51 3.20
C LEU A 149 -19.93 -2.58 4.40
N PRO A 150 -19.33 -2.84 5.58
CA PRO A 150 -19.44 -1.95 6.72
C PRO A 150 -19.06 -0.49 6.38
N ARG A 151 -19.75 0.46 6.97
CA ARG A 151 -19.41 1.89 6.79
C ARG A 151 -17.98 2.18 7.23
N GLY A 152 -17.28 3.02 6.48
CA GLY A 152 -15.87 3.33 6.74
C GLY A 152 -14.90 2.29 6.21
N THR A 153 -15.35 1.26 5.46
CA THR A 153 -14.44 0.31 4.80
C THR A 153 -13.53 1.04 3.83
N ARG A 154 -12.21 0.83 4.02
CA ARG A 154 -11.18 1.40 3.15
C ARG A 154 -10.84 0.43 2.04
N ILE A 155 -10.92 0.89 0.80
CA ILE A 155 -10.57 0.10 -0.39
C ILE A 155 -9.51 0.83 -1.19
N PHE A 156 -8.40 0.13 -1.46
CA PHE A 156 -7.27 0.59 -2.25
C PHE A 156 -7.19 -0.21 -3.55
N PRO A 157 -7.64 0.33 -4.68
CA PRO A 157 -7.38 -0.28 -5.99
C PRO A 157 -5.87 -0.33 -6.25
N VAL A 158 -5.39 -1.49 -6.74
CA VAL A 158 -3.98 -1.76 -7.03
C VAL A 158 -3.88 -2.57 -8.32
N GLY A 159 -3.00 -2.17 -9.22
CA GLY A 159 -2.84 -2.74 -10.56
C GLY A 159 -3.32 -1.77 -11.64
N GLY A 160 -2.43 -1.38 -12.56
CA GLY A 160 -2.74 -0.46 -13.64
C GLY A 160 -3.23 0.94 -13.22
N ILE A 161 -2.96 1.35 -11.97
CA ILE A 161 -3.42 2.64 -11.43
C ILE A 161 -2.42 3.75 -11.80
N ASP A 162 -2.98 4.85 -12.31
CA ASP A 162 -2.28 6.09 -12.65
C ASP A 162 -3.18 7.33 -12.48
N GLU A 163 -2.67 8.52 -12.75
CA GLU A 163 -3.42 9.77 -12.63
C GLU A 163 -4.62 9.88 -13.56
N GLN A 164 -4.68 9.10 -14.64
CA GLN A 164 -5.77 9.16 -15.62
C GLN A 164 -7.00 8.39 -15.13
N ASN A 165 -6.80 7.33 -14.34
CA ASN A 165 -7.88 6.47 -13.89
C ASN A 165 -8.26 6.62 -12.41
N MET A 166 -7.36 7.10 -11.53
CA MET A 166 -7.63 7.27 -10.10
C MET A 166 -8.94 8.03 -9.80
N LYS A 167 -9.21 9.12 -10.53
CA LYS A 167 -10.41 9.94 -10.31
C LYS A 167 -11.71 9.14 -10.36
N ARG A 168 -11.82 8.16 -11.27
CA ARG A 168 -13.02 7.32 -11.41
C ARG A 168 -13.23 6.43 -10.19
N TYR A 169 -12.14 5.91 -9.60
CA TYR A 169 -12.19 5.10 -8.39
C TYR A 169 -12.50 5.95 -7.15
N VAL A 170 -11.98 7.17 -7.06
CA VAL A 170 -12.34 8.12 -5.97
C VAL A 170 -13.84 8.40 -6.00
N ILE A 171 -14.42 8.71 -7.18
CA ILE A 171 -15.87 8.92 -7.36
C ILE A 171 -16.67 7.67 -6.95
N ALA A 172 -16.10 6.49 -7.14
CA ALA A 172 -16.72 5.21 -6.73
C ALA A 172 -16.59 4.92 -5.22
N GLY A 173 -15.79 5.71 -4.48
CA GLY A 173 -15.59 5.59 -3.05
C GLY A 173 -14.28 4.95 -2.62
N ALA A 174 -13.32 4.74 -3.52
CA ALA A 174 -11.97 4.31 -3.13
C ALA A 174 -11.32 5.36 -2.23
N THR A 175 -10.65 4.92 -1.16
CA THR A 175 -10.10 5.77 -0.11
C THR A 175 -8.57 5.90 -0.19
N GLY A 176 -7.93 5.19 -1.10
CA GLY A 176 -6.49 5.23 -1.35
C GLY A 176 -6.12 4.38 -2.55
N PHE A 177 -4.84 4.32 -2.88
CA PHE A 177 -4.35 3.55 -4.03
C PHE A 177 -2.96 2.97 -3.80
N GLY A 178 -2.68 1.79 -4.36
CA GLY A 178 -1.32 1.28 -4.48
C GLY A 178 -0.73 1.59 -5.86
N LEU A 179 0.44 2.22 -5.86
CA LEU A 179 1.12 2.70 -7.07
C LEU A 179 2.44 1.94 -7.28
N GLY A 180 2.49 1.12 -8.32
CA GLY A 180 3.68 0.38 -8.73
C GLY A 180 4.41 1.07 -9.88
N SER A 181 4.29 0.54 -11.09
CA SER A 181 5.04 0.96 -12.28
C SER A 181 4.78 2.40 -12.73
N SER A 182 3.67 3.01 -12.33
CA SER A 182 3.39 4.44 -12.55
C SER A 182 4.26 5.36 -11.67
N LEU A 183 4.80 4.83 -10.55
CA LEU A 183 5.63 5.54 -9.59
C LEU A 183 7.11 5.17 -9.72
N PHE A 184 7.42 3.88 -9.63
CA PHE A 184 8.79 3.37 -9.56
C PHE A 184 9.00 2.20 -10.52
N LYS A 185 10.13 2.20 -11.22
CA LYS A 185 10.63 1.06 -12.00
C LYS A 185 12.12 0.85 -11.67
N PRO A 186 12.56 -0.40 -11.44
CA PRO A 186 13.97 -0.71 -11.25
C PRO A 186 14.83 -0.19 -12.40
N GLY A 187 15.95 0.44 -12.05
CA GLY A 187 16.91 0.96 -13.05
C GLY A 187 16.56 2.34 -13.62
N ASP A 188 15.39 2.90 -13.35
CA ASP A 188 15.09 4.26 -13.76
C ASP A 188 15.97 5.27 -13.00
N PRO A 189 16.44 6.35 -13.65
CA PRO A 189 17.09 7.45 -12.95
C PRO A 189 16.20 7.98 -11.83
N ILE A 190 16.80 8.28 -10.66
CA ILE A 190 16.06 8.75 -9.47
C ILE A 190 15.17 9.97 -9.76
N ALA A 191 15.57 10.83 -10.67
CA ALA A 191 14.81 12.01 -11.08
C ALA A 191 13.44 11.64 -11.69
N ILE A 192 13.33 10.46 -12.33
CA ILE A 192 12.05 9.94 -12.87
C ILE A 192 11.13 9.59 -11.71
N THR A 193 11.61 8.83 -10.72
CA THR A 193 10.83 8.48 -9.52
C THR A 193 10.39 9.73 -8.77
N GLN A 194 11.29 10.72 -8.61
CA GLN A 194 10.98 12.00 -7.95
C GLN A 194 9.88 12.77 -8.70
N ALA A 195 9.98 12.86 -10.03
CA ALA A 195 8.99 13.53 -10.86
C ALA A 195 7.63 12.82 -10.78
N ASN A 196 7.61 11.48 -10.87
CA ASN A 196 6.40 10.68 -10.73
C ASN A 196 5.77 10.86 -9.35
N ALA A 197 6.56 10.78 -8.27
CA ALA A 197 6.07 10.93 -6.91
C ALA A 197 5.37 12.30 -6.70
N ARG A 198 6.03 13.40 -7.11
CA ARG A 198 5.45 14.74 -7.03
C ARG A 198 4.17 14.88 -7.85
N ARG A 199 4.15 14.33 -9.07
CA ARG A 199 3.00 14.36 -9.98
C ARG A 199 1.82 13.58 -9.39
N LEU A 200 2.05 12.36 -8.94
CA LEU A 200 1.01 11.49 -8.36
C LEU A 200 0.47 12.06 -7.04
N PHE A 201 1.34 12.57 -6.17
CA PHE A 201 0.92 13.21 -4.93
C PHE A 201 0.01 14.44 -5.17
N LYS A 202 0.32 15.26 -6.17
CA LYS A 202 -0.50 16.44 -6.50
C LYS A 202 -1.94 16.07 -6.88
N THR A 203 -2.18 14.87 -7.41
CA THR A 203 -3.54 14.45 -7.76
C THR A 203 -4.43 14.28 -6.53
N THR A 204 -3.85 13.96 -5.37
CA THR A 204 -4.61 13.75 -4.12
C THR A 204 -5.22 15.03 -3.58
N ALA A 205 -4.61 16.19 -3.86
CA ALA A 205 -5.09 17.49 -3.39
C ALA A 205 -6.49 17.87 -3.91
N THR A 206 -6.95 17.18 -4.95
CA THR A 206 -8.29 17.41 -5.57
C THR A 206 -9.33 16.40 -5.10
N TRP A 207 -8.97 15.46 -4.22
CA TRP A 207 -9.88 14.42 -3.79
C TRP A 207 -10.71 14.87 -2.59
N GLN A 208 -12.01 14.66 -2.70
CA GLN A 208 -12.90 14.65 -1.55
C GLN A 208 -13.03 13.20 -1.11
N LEU A 209 -12.12 12.74 -0.25
CA LEU A 209 -12.22 11.41 0.32
C LEU A 209 -13.45 11.35 1.23
N PRO A 210 -14.22 10.23 1.20
CA PRO A 210 -15.31 10.04 2.14
C PRO A 210 -14.76 10.03 3.57
N ALA A 211 -15.48 10.71 4.47
CA ALA A 211 -15.19 10.77 5.89
C ALA A 211 -15.36 9.38 6.55
#